data_c46e13fb3d37468831126819d0633037
#
_entry.id   c46e13fb3d37468831126819d0633037
#
_cell.length_a   1.000
_cell.length_b   1.000
_cell.length_c   1.000
_cell.angle_alpha   90.00
_cell.angle_beta   90.00
_cell.angle_gamma   90.00
#
_symmetry.space_group_name_H-M   'P 1'
#
loop_
_entity.id
_entity.type
_entity.pdbx_description
1 polymer ?
#
loop_
_entity_poly.entity_id
_entity_poly.type
_entity_poly.pdbx_seq_one_letter_code
_entity_poly.pdbx_strand_id
1 'polypeptide(L)'
;MNHIISHKKLTIDHVRTIMSEGMKLELGKEAEAAIVKCRKFLDTKMEDIGRPVYGVTTGFGSLCNITIPAEDLSQLQHNLVMSHACGTGETVRPEIVKLMLLLKIQSLSYGYSGVQLVTVQRLIDMFNNDILPVVYQQGSLGASGDLAPLAHMCLPLIGLGEVLYNGEVRHASELWEELDWEPVRLQSKEGLALLNGTQFMSAHAVWSLIQAERLSDWADQIGAMSLEAYDGRIEPFYPQVHEVRAHKGQIDTAARFRELLEGSEIIRQKKVHVQDPYSFRCIPQVHGASKDTIRYVKSVIETEINSATDNPTVFPDEDLIISAGNFHGQPIAIPMDMLTLALSELANISERRIYKLISGQRGLPNFLVAKPGLNSGFMIPQYTAASIVSQSKGLCMPASADSIPSSQGQEDHVSMGANAATKLVRVVENTERVLAIELFNAAQALEFRRPLRSSWTIEKIFAHYRKSVPFIEDDTYMHPLIEKSVKFIR
;
A
#
# COMPACT_ATOMS: atom_id res chain seq x y z
N MET A 1 0.68 -21.23 11.92
CA MET A 1 2.10 -21.26 11.46
C MET A 1 2.81 -20.02 11.99
N ASN A 2 4.13 -20.11 12.23
CA ASN A 2 4.90 -18.96 12.68
C ASN A 2 5.84 -18.50 11.56
N HIS A 3 6.00 -17.19 11.41
CA HIS A 3 7.05 -16.58 10.61
C HIS A 3 8.23 -16.22 11.52
N ILE A 4 9.43 -16.66 11.14
CA ILE A 4 10.65 -16.38 11.90
C ILE A 4 11.27 -15.10 11.38
N ILE A 5 11.28 -14.06 12.19
CA ILE A 5 11.98 -12.78 11.94
C ILE A 5 13.49 -13.08 11.93
N SER A 6 14.16 -12.78 10.85
CA SER A 6 15.57 -13.09 10.61
C SER A 6 16.20 -12.09 9.63
N HIS A 7 17.50 -12.21 9.40
CA HIS A 7 18.22 -11.39 8.40
C HIS A 7 18.01 -11.87 6.95
N LYS A 8 17.19 -12.91 6.73
CA LYS A 8 16.81 -13.33 5.37
C LYS A 8 15.89 -12.28 4.74
N LYS A 9 16.08 -12.06 3.44
CA LYS A 9 15.30 -11.08 2.68
C LYS A 9 13.80 -11.37 2.79
N LEU A 10 13.07 -10.41 3.36
CA LEU A 10 11.62 -10.37 3.36
C LEU A 10 11.14 -9.88 1.99
N THR A 11 10.28 -10.64 1.30
CA THR A 11 9.68 -10.24 0.02
C THR A 11 8.24 -9.81 0.20
N ILE A 12 7.68 -9.09 -0.77
CA ILE A 12 6.25 -8.72 -0.76
C ILE A 12 5.36 -9.97 -0.69
N ASP A 13 5.74 -11.05 -1.35
CA ASP A 13 4.96 -12.30 -1.31
C ASP A 13 5.01 -12.96 0.07
N HIS A 14 6.14 -12.90 0.78
CA HIS A 14 6.21 -13.33 2.20
C HIS A 14 5.30 -12.47 3.08
N VAL A 15 5.33 -11.14 2.93
CA VAL A 15 4.45 -10.24 3.69
C VAL A 15 2.99 -10.56 3.41
N ARG A 16 2.62 -10.77 2.15
CA ARG A 16 1.26 -11.16 1.76
C ARG A 16 0.83 -12.44 2.49
N THR A 17 1.67 -13.47 2.51
CA THR A 17 1.40 -14.74 3.21
C THR A 17 1.24 -14.53 4.72
N ILE A 18 2.16 -13.80 5.37
CA ILE A 18 2.09 -13.50 6.80
C ILE A 18 0.74 -12.86 7.15
N MET A 19 0.33 -11.87 6.37
CA MET A 19 -0.89 -11.11 6.63
C MET A 19 -2.17 -11.90 6.31
N SER A 20 -2.19 -12.63 5.18
CA SER A 20 -3.40 -13.35 4.74
C SER A 20 -3.67 -14.64 5.53
N GLU A 21 -2.62 -15.33 6.00
CA GLU A 21 -2.74 -16.55 6.79
C GLU A 21 -2.77 -16.29 8.31
N GLY A 22 -2.68 -15.02 8.73
CA GLY A 22 -2.65 -14.66 10.15
C GLY A 22 -1.49 -15.30 10.90
N MET A 23 -0.30 -15.38 10.26
CA MET A 23 0.88 -15.99 10.88
C MET A 23 1.32 -15.19 12.10
N LYS A 24 1.74 -15.88 13.16
CA LYS A 24 2.40 -15.26 14.31
C LYS A 24 3.89 -15.07 14.03
N LEU A 25 4.47 -14.05 14.65
CA LEU A 25 5.90 -13.75 14.54
C LEU A 25 6.66 -14.39 15.70
N GLU A 26 7.85 -14.87 15.40
CA GLU A 26 8.82 -15.41 16.37
C GLU A 26 10.20 -14.83 16.02
N LEU A 27 10.94 -14.38 17.04
CA LEU A 27 12.27 -13.83 16.83
C LEU A 27 13.28 -14.96 16.62
N GLY A 28 14.00 -14.94 15.49
CA GLY A 28 15.05 -15.91 15.22
C GLY A 28 16.28 -15.67 16.11
N LYS A 29 16.98 -16.74 16.47
CA LYS A 29 18.18 -16.68 17.36
C LYS A 29 19.27 -15.74 16.87
N GLU A 30 19.48 -15.64 15.55
CA GLU A 30 20.44 -14.71 14.95
C GLU A 30 20.02 -13.25 15.18
N ALA A 31 18.75 -12.93 14.97
CA ALA A 31 18.21 -11.59 15.20
C ALA A 31 18.26 -11.21 16.70
N GLU A 32 17.88 -12.14 17.58
CA GLU A 32 17.99 -11.96 19.02
C GLU A 32 19.43 -11.66 19.45
N ALA A 33 20.39 -12.46 18.97
CA ALA A 33 21.81 -12.24 19.27
C ALA A 33 22.33 -10.89 18.76
N ALA A 34 21.88 -10.46 17.57
CA ALA A 34 22.26 -9.16 17.01
C ALA A 34 21.72 -7.98 17.83
N ILE A 35 20.44 -8.04 18.25
CA ILE A 35 19.82 -7.03 19.12
C ILE A 35 20.58 -6.92 20.44
N VAL A 36 20.81 -8.04 21.13
CA VAL A 36 21.49 -8.09 22.42
C VAL A 36 22.92 -7.57 22.30
N LYS A 37 23.64 -7.96 21.25
CA LYS A 37 25.01 -7.48 20.97
C LYS A 37 25.06 -5.98 20.78
N CYS A 38 24.15 -5.43 19.99
CA CYS A 38 24.06 -3.99 19.69
C CYS A 38 23.73 -3.18 20.96
N ARG A 39 22.75 -3.64 21.76
CA ARG A 39 22.40 -2.99 23.04
C ARG A 39 23.58 -2.97 24.00
N LYS A 40 24.22 -4.14 24.22
CA LYS A 40 25.37 -4.27 25.10
C LYS A 40 26.55 -3.37 24.68
N PHE A 41 26.83 -3.30 23.37
CA PHE A 41 27.84 -2.40 22.83
C PHE A 41 27.51 -0.94 23.15
N LEU A 42 26.25 -0.52 22.93
CA LEU A 42 25.85 0.86 23.23
C LEU A 42 25.96 1.17 24.72
N ASP A 43 25.52 0.27 25.60
CA ASP A 43 25.62 0.46 27.07
C ASP A 43 27.09 0.63 27.52
N THR A 44 27.98 -0.26 27.04
CA THR A 44 29.41 -0.17 27.35
C THR A 44 30.03 1.12 26.82
N LYS A 45 29.69 1.54 25.59
CA LYS A 45 30.19 2.79 25.03
C LYS A 45 29.73 4.02 25.83
N MET A 46 28.51 3.99 26.36
CA MET A 46 27.96 5.09 27.17
C MET A 46 28.76 5.34 28.45
N GLU A 47 29.33 4.29 29.04
CA GLU A 47 30.20 4.43 30.26
C GLU A 47 31.53 5.14 29.96
N ASP A 48 32.07 4.97 28.74
CA ASP A 48 33.40 5.46 28.35
C ASP A 48 33.37 6.73 27.47
N ILE A 49 32.18 7.17 26.97
CA ILE A 49 32.08 8.28 26.02
C ILE A 49 32.25 9.62 26.73
N GLY A 50 33.44 10.20 26.64
CA GLY A 50 33.76 11.57 27.07
C GLY A 50 33.28 12.69 26.15
N ARG A 51 32.45 12.39 25.13
CA ARG A 51 31.91 13.37 24.16
C ARG A 51 30.39 13.13 23.90
N PRO A 52 29.65 14.20 23.58
CA PRO A 52 28.23 14.06 23.21
C PRO A 52 28.04 13.15 21.98
N VAL A 53 27.03 12.26 22.02
CA VAL A 53 26.62 11.43 20.90
C VAL A 53 25.17 11.75 20.60
N TYR A 54 24.88 12.15 19.35
CA TYR A 54 23.56 12.54 18.92
C TYR A 54 22.50 11.45 19.22
N GLY A 55 21.40 11.88 19.83
CA GLY A 55 20.27 11.00 20.11
C GLY A 55 20.53 9.89 21.14
N VAL A 56 21.71 9.85 21.73
CA VAL A 56 22.10 8.92 22.79
C VAL A 56 22.33 9.67 24.11
N THR A 57 23.16 10.72 24.09
CA THR A 57 23.47 11.58 25.24
C THR A 57 23.10 13.05 25.02
N THR A 58 22.40 13.36 23.93
CA THR A 58 21.97 14.72 23.58
C THR A 58 20.47 14.79 23.31
N GLY A 59 19.95 16.01 23.29
CA GLY A 59 18.65 16.29 22.72
C GLY A 59 18.56 15.98 21.21
N PHE A 60 17.44 16.26 20.60
CA PHE A 60 17.11 15.85 19.23
C PHE A 60 16.91 17.08 18.31
N GLY A 61 17.03 16.87 16.99
CA GLY A 61 16.85 17.90 15.99
C GLY A 61 17.74 19.12 16.26
N SER A 62 17.17 20.30 16.36
CA SER A 62 17.91 21.54 16.69
C SER A 62 18.49 21.56 18.10
N LEU A 63 18.08 20.67 19.00
CA LEU A 63 18.60 20.54 20.37
C LEU A 63 19.79 19.58 20.49
N CYS A 64 20.36 19.15 19.37
CA CYS A 64 21.47 18.17 19.33
C CYS A 64 22.73 18.56 20.07
N ASN A 65 22.90 19.84 20.38
CA ASN A 65 24.05 20.37 21.13
C ASN A 65 23.82 20.43 22.65
N ILE A 66 22.66 20.03 23.15
CA ILE A 66 22.33 20.02 24.58
C ILE A 66 22.59 18.61 25.11
N THR A 67 23.60 18.49 25.98
CA THR A 67 23.94 17.23 26.66
C THR A 67 22.97 16.96 27.80
N ILE A 68 22.50 15.71 27.91
CA ILE A 68 21.57 15.24 28.92
C ILE A 68 22.31 14.41 29.97
N PRO A 69 22.09 14.64 31.28
CA PRO A 69 22.66 13.82 32.34
C PRO A 69 22.23 12.34 32.24
N ALA A 70 23.10 11.43 32.67
CA ALA A 70 22.84 9.98 32.54
C ALA A 70 21.55 9.54 33.27
N GLU A 71 21.26 10.15 34.43
CA GLU A 71 20.06 9.89 35.21
C GLU A 71 18.76 10.27 34.47
N ASP A 72 18.80 11.23 33.55
CA ASP A 72 17.65 11.74 32.83
C ASP A 72 17.42 11.06 31.47
N LEU A 73 18.33 10.20 31.01
CA LEU A 73 18.25 9.60 29.66
C LEU A 73 16.98 8.75 29.44
N SER A 74 16.57 7.99 30.45
CA SER A 74 15.31 7.21 30.35
C SER A 74 14.09 8.12 30.27
N GLN A 75 14.05 9.19 31.09
CA GLN A 75 12.98 10.17 31.05
C GLN A 75 12.94 10.92 29.71
N LEU A 76 14.11 11.22 29.14
CA LEU A 76 14.21 11.82 27.79
C LEU A 76 13.52 10.95 26.72
N GLN A 77 13.75 9.62 26.73
CA GLN A 77 13.13 8.71 25.77
C GLN A 77 11.61 8.67 25.93
N HIS A 78 11.14 8.65 27.16
CA HIS A 78 9.70 8.68 27.48
C HIS A 78 9.06 9.99 27.00
N ASN A 79 9.67 11.13 27.30
CA ASN A 79 9.21 12.45 26.87
C ASN A 79 9.19 12.57 25.35
N LEU A 80 10.18 11.98 24.66
CA LEU A 80 10.25 11.97 23.21
C LEU A 80 9.02 11.28 22.60
N VAL A 81 8.68 10.07 23.06
CA VAL A 81 7.52 9.33 22.56
C VAL A 81 6.22 10.12 22.81
N MET A 82 6.04 10.66 24.02
CA MET A 82 4.85 11.45 24.35
C MET A 82 4.70 12.70 23.49
N SER A 83 5.76 13.51 23.40
CA SER A 83 5.70 14.82 22.74
C SER A 83 5.58 14.72 21.20
N HIS A 84 5.99 13.61 20.61
CA HIS A 84 5.91 13.38 19.18
C HIS A 84 4.61 12.70 18.74
N ALA A 85 3.82 12.15 19.66
CA ALA A 85 2.50 11.59 19.38
C ALA A 85 1.46 12.70 19.23
N CYS A 86 1.57 13.49 18.18
CA CYS A 86 0.75 14.67 17.89
C CYS A 86 0.01 14.57 16.55
N GLY A 87 -0.13 13.35 15.99
CA GLY A 87 -0.86 13.11 14.76
C GLY A 87 -2.37 13.40 14.91
N THR A 88 -3.02 13.72 13.78
CA THR A 88 -4.42 14.11 13.72
C THR A 88 -5.11 13.60 12.45
N GLY A 89 -6.40 13.90 12.28
CA GLY A 89 -7.21 13.50 11.13
C GLY A 89 -7.78 12.09 11.25
N GLU A 90 -8.03 11.44 10.13
CA GLU A 90 -8.57 10.07 10.11
C GLU A 90 -7.54 9.05 10.64
N THR A 91 -8.03 7.98 11.25
CA THR A 91 -7.15 6.88 11.69
C THR A 91 -6.64 6.08 10.50
N VAL A 92 -5.45 5.52 10.67
CA VAL A 92 -4.87 4.58 9.71
C VAL A 92 -5.60 3.24 9.79
N ARG A 93 -5.77 2.59 8.65
CA ARG A 93 -6.42 1.27 8.56
C ARG A 93 -5.68 0.22 9.42
N PRO A 94 -6.41 -0.63 10.14
CA PRO A 94 -5.80 -1.65 11.02
C PRO A 94 -4.78 -2.53 10.31
N GLU A 95 -5.02 -2.91 9.06
CA GLU A 95 -4.11 -3.76 8.26
C GLU A 95 -2.77 -3.06 7.98
N ILE A 96 -2.81 -1.73 7.79
CA ILE A 96 -1.59 -0.92 7.58
C ILE A 96 -0.84 -0.75 8.91
N VAL A 97 -1.55 -0.54 10.03
CA VAL A 97 -0.91 -0.47 11.36
C VAL A 97 -0.23 -1.80 11.71
N LYS A 98 -0.87 -2.93 11.39
CA LYS A 98 -0.26 -4.25 11.57
C LYS A 98 1.01 -4.42 10.73
N LEU A 99 1.02 -3.91 9.50
CA LEU A 99 2.22 -3.84 8.66
C LEU A 99 3.29 -2.93 9.27
N MET A 100 2.92 -1.78 9.85
CA MET A 100 3.89 -0.90 10.56
C MET A 100 4.62 -1.66 11.67
N LEU A 101 3.90 -2.43 12.49
CA LEU A 101 4.50 -3.28 13.53
C LEU A 101 5.46 -4.30 12.92
N LEU A 102 5.03 -5.07 11.91
CA LEU A 102 5.88 -6.05 11.24
C LEU A 102 7.17 -5.43 10.71
N LEU A 103 7.07 -4.32 9.99
CA LEU A 103 8.21 -3.67 9.37
C LEU A 103 9.15 -3.01 10.40
N LYS A 104 8.62 -2.48 11.51
CA LYS A 104 9.45 -1.98 12.61
C LYS A 104 10.19 -3.12 13.29
N ILE A 105 9.54 -4.24 13.58
CA ILE A 105 10.17 -5.44 14.15
C ILE A 105 11.29 -5.93 13.23
N GLN A 106 11.02 -6.03 11.93
CA GLN A 106 12.02 -6.46 10.94
C GLN A 106 13.24 -5.53 10.92
N SER A 107 13.02 -4.21 10.88
CA SER A 107 14.11 -3.21 10.88
C SER A 107 14.97 -3.28 12.15
N LEU A 108 14.34 -3.39 13.33
CA LEU A 108 15.04 -3.50 14.61
C LEU A 108 15.81 -4.82 14.75
N SER A 109 15.36 -5.89 14.09
CA SER A 109 15.96 -7.23 14.17
C SER A 109 17.38 -7.30 13.59
N TYR A 110 17.75 -6.35 12.73
CA TYR A 110 19.11 -6.31 12.16
C TYR A 110 20.21 -5.94 13.15
N GLY A 111 19.84 -5.45 14.34
CA GLY A 111 20.81 -5.17 15.39
C GLY A 111 21.67 -3.91 15.17
N TYR A 112 21.12 -2.89 14.50
CA TYR A 112 21.79 -1.59 14.27
C TYR A 112 21.17 -0.44 15.07
N SER A 113 20.11 -0.71 15.84
CA SER A 113 19.29 0.34 16.47
C SER A 113 19.58 0.55 17.96
N GLY A 114 20.26 -0.37 18.63
CA GLY A 114 20.60 -0.29 20.06
C GLY A 114 19.39 -0.39 21.00
N VAL A 115 18.33 -1.09 20.58
CA VAL A 115 17.14 -1.34 21.42
C VAL A 115 17.34 -2.53 22.34
N GLN A 116 16.55 -2.57 23.43
CA GLN A 116 16.47 -3.73 24.30
C GLN A 116 15.69 -4.87 23.62
N LEU A 117 16.00 -6.11 23.99
CA LEU A 117 15.26 -7.28 23.51
C LEU A 117 13.78 -7.24 23.92
N VAL A 118 13.49 -6.80 25.14
CA VAL A 118 12.10 -6.67 25.66
C VAL A 118 11.25 -5.71 24.85
N THR A 119 11.84 -4.66 24.28
CA THR A 119 11.14 -3.71 23.43
C THR A 119 10.68 -4.37 22.12
N VAL A 120 11.55 -5.14 21.48
CA VAL A 120 11.21 -5.89 20.26
C VAL A 120 10.21 -7.00 20.56
N GLN A 121 10.38 -7.70 21.68
CA GLN A 121 9.45 -8.76 22.08
C GLN A 121 8.04 -8.20 22.32
N ARG A 122 7.90 -7.04 22.97
CA ARG A 122 6.59 -6.41 23.18
C ARG A 122 5.92 -6.01 21.87
N LEU A 123 6.67 -5.54 20.87
CA LEU A 123 6.11 -5.28 19.53
C LEU A 123 5.61 -6.57 18.86
N ILE A 124 6.36 -7.69 19.02
CA ILE A 124 5.94 -9.01 18.55
C ILE A 124 4.67 -9.47 19.28
N ASP A 125 4.60 -9.30 20.59
CA ASP A 125 3.43 -9.66 21.38
C ASP A 125 2.18 -8.88 20.95
N MET A 126 2.34 -7.58 20.69
CA MET A 126 1.25 -6.74 20.15
C MET A 126 0.79 -7.23 18.77
N PHE A 127 1.72 -7.51 17.86
CA PHE A 127 1.40 -8.06 16.53
C PHE A 127 0.66 -9.40 16.63
N ASN A 128 1.16 -10.30 17.49
CA ASN A 128 0.65 -11.66 17.63
C ASN A 128 -0.73 -11.76 18.30
N ASN A 129 -1.10 -10.74 19.07
CA ASN A 129 -2.39 -10.69 19.76
C ASN A 129 -3.36 -9.70 19.09
N ASP A 130 -3.04 -9.19 17.87
CA ASP A 130 -3.84 -8.21 17.14
C ASP A 130 -4.16 -6.95 17.99
N ILE A 131 -3.21 -6.55 18.85
CA ILE A 131 -3.28 -5.31 19.62
C ILE A 131 -2.66 -4.20 18.74
N LEU A 132 -3.52 -3.45 18.08
CA LEU A 132 -3.10 -2.49 17.05
C LEU A 132 -3.18 -1.05 17.58
N PRO A 133 -2.04 -0.34 17.73
CA PRO A 133 -2.05 1.07 18.13
C PRO A 133 -2.94 1.93 17.24
N VAL A 134 -3.63 2.90 17.84
CA VAL A 134 -4.37 3.92 17.07
C VAL A 134 -3.38 4.94 16.54
N VAL A 135 -3.26 4.99 15.21
CA VAL A 135 -2.35 5.88 14.48
C VAL A 135 -3.15 6.78 13.56
N TYR A 136 -2.73 8.04 13.40
CA TYR A 136 -3.43 9.03 12.57
C TYR A 136 -2.69 9.29 11.26
N GLN A 137 -3.44 9.67 10.22
CA GLN A 137 -2.90 9.85 8.87
C GLN A 137 -2.07 11.12 8.69
N GLN A 138 -2.30 12.17 9.50
CA GLN A 138 -1.65 13.47 9.38
C GLN A 138 -0.68 13.69 10.56
N GLY A 139 0.52 14.19 10.27
CA GLY A 139 1.52 14.52 11.28
C GLY A 139 2.97 14.25 10.88
N SER A 140 3.23 13.58 9.74
CA SER A 140 4.59 13.34 9.25
C SER A 140 4.92 14.20 8.03
N LEU A 141 6.08 14.85 8.06
CA LEU A 141 6.73 15.50 6.90
C LEU A 141 7.66 14.53 6.17
N GLY A 142 7.94 13.36 6.75
CA GLY A 142 9.03 12.51 6.30
C GLY A 142 10.41 13.17 6.48
N ALA A 143 10.55 14.02 7.49
CA ALA A 143 11.78 14.73 7.83
C ALA A 143 12.84 13.79 8.40
N SER A 144 12.62 13.29 9.63
CA SER A 144 13.42 12.23 10.26
C SER A 144 12.72 10.87 10.14
N GLY A 145 12.15 10.58 8.98
CA GLY A 145 11.17 9.53 8.79
C GLY A 145 9.79 9.93 9.31
N ASP A 146 9.06 8.98 9.86
CA ASP A 146 7.65 9.09 10.20
C ASP A 146 7.42 9.34 11.69
N LEU A 147 8.01 10.42 12.27
CA LEU A 147 8.06 10.65 13.72
C LEU A 147 6.71 10.52 14.42
N ALA A 148 5.73 11.35 14.06
CA ALA A 148 4.45 11.38 14.76
C ALA A 148 3.64 10.07 14.62
N PRO A 149 3.47 9.46 13.44
CA PRO A 149 2.80 8.16 13.31
C PRO A 149 3.50 7.04 14.09
N LEU A 150 4.84 6.99 14.07
CA LEU A 150 5.60 5.99 14.81
C LEU A 150 5.55 6.24 16.32
N ALA A 151 5.47 7.50 16.76
CA ALA A 151 5.25 7.82 18.17
C ALA A 151 3.88 7.27 18.64
N HIS A 152 2.80 7.51 17.88
CA HIS A 152 1.49 6.90 18.17
C HIS A 152 1.56 5.37 18.21
N MET A 153 2.27 4.73 17.26
CA MET A 153 2.46 3.28 17.27
C MET A 153 3.17 2.80 18.53
N CYS A 154 4.07 3.60 19.10
CA CYS A 154 4.92 3.23 20.23
C CYS A 154 4.38 3.66 21.61
N LEU A 155 3.38 4.55 21.69
CA LEU A 155 2.75 4.94 22.96
C LEU A 155 2.34 3.74 23.83
N PRO A 156 1.73 2.67 23.28
CA PRO A 156 1.34 1.51 24.09
C PRO A 156 2.53 0.80 24.75
N LEU A 157 3.74 0.84 24.18
CA LEU A 157 4.93 0.26 24.81
C LEU A 157 5.19 0.83 26.20
N ILE A 158 4.89 2.13 26.39
CA ILE A 158 5.08 2.85 27.65
C ILE A 158 3.78 3.00 28.46
N GLY A 159 2.75 2.23 28.12
CA GLY A 159 1.47 2.21 28.84
C GLY A 159 0.52 3.38 28.51
N LEU A 160 0.79 4.12 27.43
CA LEU A 160 -0.01 5.28 27.03
C LEU A 160 -0.72 5.05 25.67
N GLY A 161 -1.59 5.99 25.30
CA GLY A 161 -2.30 5.97 24.03
C GLY A 161 -3.43 4.94 23.98
N GLU A 162 -3.93 4.72 22.77
CA GLU A 162 -5.08 3.85 22.51
C GLU A 162 -4.69 2.72 21.57
N VAL A 163 -5.37 1.59 21.70
CA VAL A 163 -5.21 0.40 20.86
C VAL A 163 -6.58 -0.10 20.41
N LEU A 164 -6.63 -0.60 19.17
CA LEU A 164 -7.75 -1.41 18.69
C LEU A 164 -7.50 -2.86 19.10
N TYR A 165 -8.39 -3.41 19.90
CA TYR A 165 -8.34 -4.79 20.36
C TYR A 165 -9.73 -5.41 20.33
N ASN A 166 -9.91 -6.57 19.71
CA ASN A 166 -11.20 -7.25 19.56
C ASN A 166 -12.32 -6.38 18.95
N GLY A 167 -11.96 -5.44 18.06
CA GLY A 167 -12.90 -4.54 17.39
C GLY A 167 -13.27 -3.28 18.20
N GLU A 168 -12.72 -3.09 19.39
CA GLU A 168 -12.96 -1.94 20.26
C GLU A 168 -11.68 -1.12 20.46
N VAL A 169 -11.81 0.20 20.54
CA VAL A 169 -10.72 1.10 20.91
C VAL A 169 -10.68 1.21 22.43
N ARG A 170 -9.52 0.94 23.03
CA ARG A 170 -9.29 0.93 24.47
C ARG A 170 -8.02 1.70 24.82
N HIS A 171 -7.92 2.23 26.03
CA HIS A 171 -6.66 2.76 26.56
C HIS A 171 -5.66 1.62 26.77
N ALA A 172 -4.40 1.84 26.36
CA ALA A 172 -3.35 0.82 26.50
C ALA A 172 -3.12 0.42 27.97
N SER A 173 -3.17 1.39 28.92
CA SER A 173 -3.02 1.12 30.34
C SER A 173 -4.05 0.12 30.88
N GLU A 174 -5.33 0.28 30.50
CA GLU A 174 -6.41 -0.62 30.95
C GLU A 174 -6.22 -2.04 30.40
N LEU A 175 -5.81 -2.14 29.14
CA LEU A 175 -5.54 -3.44 28.50
C LEU A 175 -4.29 -4.11 29.11
N TRP A 176 -3.26 -3.32 29.46
CA TRP A 176 -2.05 -3.86 30.10
C TRP A 176 -2.34 -4.44 31.49
N GLU A 177 -3.19 -3.77 32.29
CA GLU A 177 -3.66 -4.31 33.57
C GLU A 177 -4.41 -5.65 33.40
N GLU A 178 -5.28 -5.74 32.37
CA GLU A 178 -6.03 -6.98 32.07
C GLU A 178 -5.12 -8.14 31.62
N LEU A 179 -4.06 -7.84 30.85
CA LEU A 179 -3.13 -8.81 30.31
C LEU A 179 -1.95 -9.14 31.25
N ASP A 180 -1.87 -8.48 32.39
CA ASP A 180 -0.71 -8.54 33.33
C ASP A 180 0.60 -8.16 32.60
N TRP A 181 0.55 -7.08 31.80
CA TRP A 181 1.70 -6.55 31.07
C TRP A 181 2.22 -5.28 31.69
N GLU A 182 3.51 -5.26 32.04
CA GLU A 182 4.17 -4.05 32.49
C GLU A 182 4.59 -3.15 31.33
N PRO A 183 4.46 -1.82 31.44
CA PRO A 183 5.03 -0.88 30.50
C PRO A 183 6.54 -1.07 30.34
N VAL A 184 7.05 -0.95 29.12
CA VAL A 184 8.48 -1.01 28.85
C VAL A 184 9.17 0.27 29.30
N ARG A 185 10.21 0.14 30.13
CA ARG A 185 11.06 1.25 30.49
C ARG A 185 12.13 1.44 29.42
N LEU A 186 11.97 2.47 28.60
CA LEU A 186 12.91 2.76 27.52
C LEU A 186 14.27 3.22 28.06
N GLN A 187 15.33 2.71 27.48
CA GLN A 187 16.73 3.10 27.76
C GLN A 187 17.23 4.10 26.71
N SER A 188 18.44 4.63 26.91
CA SER A 188 19.08 5.57 25.98
C SER A 188 18.96 5.11 24.51
N LYS A 189 18.69 6.04 23.60
CA LYS A 189 18.46 5.84 22.16
C LYS A 189 17.14 5.14 21.77
N GLU A 190 16.45 4.40 22.65
CA GLU A 190 15.30 3.60 22.24
C GLU A 190 14.11 4.43 21.72
N GLY A 191 13.84 5.58 22.33
CA GLY A 191 12.81 6.49 21.80
C GLY A 191 13.10 6.87 20.35
N LEU A 192 14.33 7.24 20.04
CA LEU A 192 14.70 7.61 18.67
C LEU A 192 14.70 6.40 17.73
N ALA A 193 15.16 5.23 18.17
CA ALA A 193 15.11 4.00 17.38
C ALA A 193 13.66 3.60 17.02
N LEU A 194 12.72 3.87 17.90
CA LEU A 194 11.30 3.58 17.69
C LEU A 194 10.64 4.60 16.77
N LEU A 195 10.95 5.90 16.91
CA LEU A 195 10.28 6.98 16.19
C LEU A 195 10.90 7.29 14.82
N ASN A 196 12.22 7.16 14.68
CA ASN A 196 12.88 7.32 13.38
C ASN A 196 12.57 6.16 12.45
N GLY A 197 12.61 6.45 11.16
CA GLY A 197 12.44 5.45 10.10
C GLY A 197 11.18 5.64 9.28
N THR A 198 11.03 4.79 8.29
CA THR A 198 10.05 4.94 7.21
C THR A 198 8.88 3.96 7.30
N GLN A 199 8.63 3.36 8.47
CA GLN A 199 7.70 2.23 8.58
C GLN A 199 6.24 2.61 8.33
N PHE A 200 5.83 3.86 8.58
CA PHE A 200 4.51 4.34 8.18
C PHE A 200 4.39 4.42 6.66
N MET A 201 5.32 5.10 6.00
CA MET A 201 5.37 5.18 4.54
C MET A 201 5.49 3.80 3.90
N SER A 202 6.39 2.95 4.41
CA SER A 202 6.63 1.60 3.89
C SER A 202 5.42 0.69 4.06
N ALA A 203 4.70 0.76 5.18
CA ALA A 203 3.49 -0.03 5.41
C ALA A 203 2.37 0.34 4.42
N HIS A 204 2.15 1.64 4.20
CA HIS A 204 1.22 2.13 3.17
C HIS A 204 1.64 1.68 1.76
N ALA A 205 2.94 1.77 1.45
CA ALA A 205 3.48 1.36 0.17
C ALA A 205 3.31 -0.16 -0.07
N VAL A 206 3.61 -1.00 0.92
CA VAL A 206 3.42 -2.46 0.85
C VAL A 206 1.96 -2.82 0.65
N TRP A 207 1.06 -2.25 1.48
CA TRP A 207 -0.37 -2.48 1.34
C TRP A 207 -0.86 -2.08 -0.06
N SER A 208 -0.50 -0.88 -0.51
CA SER A 208 -0.90 -0.35 -1.81
C SER A 208 -0.35 -1.16 -2.97
N LEU A 209 0.89 -1.65 -2.87
CA LEU A 209 1.52 -2.49 -3.89
C LEU A 209 0.82 -3.85 -4.02
N ILE A 210 0.49 -4.50 -2.90
CA ILE A 210 -0.28 -5.76 -2.89
C ILE A 210 -1.64 -5.55 -3.59
N GLN A 211 -2.32 -4.44 -3.28
CA GLN A 211 -3.58 -4.11 -3.96
C GLN A 211 -3.36 -3.77 -5.44
N ALA A 212 -2.29 -3.06 -5.79
CA ALA A 212 -1.98 -2.70 -7.18
C ALA A 212 -1.74 -3.93 -8.07
N GLU A 213 -1.02 -4.94 -7.58
CA GLU A 213 -0.83 -6.21 -8.29
C GLU A 213 -2.19 -6.91 -8.54
N ARG A 214 -3.04 -7.00 -7.53
CA ARG A 214 -4.40 -7.56 -7.64
C ARG A 214 -5.27 -6.79 -8.62
N LEU A 215 -5.30 -5.46 -8.51
CA LEU A 215 -6.10 -4.60 -9.39
C LEU A 215 -5.60 -4.62 -10.84
N SER A 216 -4.29 -4.76 -11.05
CA SER A 216 -3.71 -4.92 -12.39
C SER A 216 -4.16 -6.22 -13.06
N ASP A 217 -4.27 -7.33 -12.32
CA ASP A 217 -4.81 -8.58 -12.85
C ASP A 217 -6.32 -8.48 -13.14
N TRP A 218 -7.10 -7.88 -12.25
CA TRP A 218 -8.51 -7.60 -12.49
C TRP A 218 -8.74 -6.67 -13.69
N ALA A 219 -7.89 -5.66 -13.88
CA ALA A 219 -7.99 -4.75 -15.03
C ALA A 219 -7.88 -5.51 -16.36
N ASP A 220 -6.99 -6.51 -16.45
CA ASP A 220 -6.87 -7.35 -17.63
C ASP A 220 -8.11 -8.24 -17.84
N GLN A 221 -8.61 -8.89 -16.80
CA GLN A 221 -9.76 -9.78 -16.88
C GLN A 221 -11.05 -9.01 -17.27
N ILE A 222 -11.27 -7.86 -16.63
CA ILE A 222 -12.41 -6.99 -16.91
C ILE A 222 -12.28 -6.35 -18.28
N GLY A 223 -11.06 -5.91 -18.65
CA GLY A 223 -10.76 -5.36 -19.97
C GLY A 223 -11.01 -6.38 -21.09
N ALA A 224 -10.70 -7.67 -20.86
CA ALA A 224 -10.98 -8.74 -21.80
C ALA A 224 -12.50 -8.96 -21.97
N MET A 225 -13.25 -8.97 -20.87
CA MET A 225 -14.71 -9.04 -20.91
C MET A 225 -15.33 -7.85 -21.65
N SER A 226 -14.82 -6.64 -21.39
CA SER A 226 -15.24 -5.41 -22.08
C SER A 226 -14.95 -5.45 -23.58
N LEU A 227 -13.77 -5.98 -23.98
CA LEU A 227 -13.37 -6.12 -25.37
C LEU A 227 -14.35 -7.02 -26.16
N GLU A 228 -14.72 -8.16 -25.58
CA GLU A 228 -15.70 -9.07 -26.17
C GLU A 228 -17.09 -8.45 -26.21
N ALA A 229 -17.53 -7.85 -25.10
CA ALA A 229 -18.82 -7.18 -25.03
C ALA A 229 -18.94 -6.05 -26.06
N TYR A 230 -17.86 -5.35 -26.38
CA TYR A 230 -17.81 -4.31 -27.41
C TYR A 230 -17.65 -4.85 -28.83
N ASP A 231 -17.58 -6.17 -29.04
CA ASP A 231 -17.23 -6.80 -30.32
C ASP A 231 -15.87 -6.35 -30.88
N GLY A 232 -14.88 -6.30 -29.97
CA GLY A 232 -13.54 -5.86 -30.29
C GLY A 232 -12.70 -6.90 -31.05
N ARG A 233 -11.50 -6.48 -31.49
CA ARG A 233 -10.57 -7.25 -32.32
C ARG A 233 -9.41 -7.79 -31.51
N ILE A 234 -8.95 -9.01 -31.85
CA ILE A 234 -7.79 -9.64 -31.20
C ILE A 234 -6.44 -9.26 -31.84
N GLU A 235 -6.44 -8.82 -33.08
CA GLU A 235 -5.20 -8.54 -33.82
C GLU A 235 -4.28 -7.51 -33.15
N PRO A 236 -4.77 -6.47 -32.43
CA PRO A 236 -3.91 -5.55 -31.65
C PRO A 236 -3.07 -6.25 -30.57
N PHE A 237 -3.40 -7.49 -30.21
CA PHE A 237 -2.70 -8.26 -29.16
C PHE A 237 -1.75 -9.33 -29.76
N TYR A 238 -1.55 -9.38 -31.08
CA TYR A 238 -0.65 -10.34 -31.70
C TYR A 238 0.83 -10.09 -31.33
N PRO A 239 1.64 -11.14 -31.11
CA PRO A 239 3.03 -11.01 -30.66
C PRO A 239 3.86 -10.05 -31.50
N GLN A 240 3.73 -10.12 -32.82
CA GLN A 240 4.50 -9.32 -33.78
C GLN A 240 4.40 -7.81 -33.51
N VAL A 241 3.21 -7.33 -33.06
CA VAL A 241 2.99 -5.90 -32.74
C VAL A 241 3.86 -5.47 -31.56
N HIS A 242 4.09 -6.38 -30.61
CA HIS A 242 4.75 -6.07 -29.34
C HIS A 242 6.24 -6.39 -29.36
N GLU A 243 6.68 -7.30 -30.23
CA GLU A 243 8.09 -7.62 -30.44
C GLU A 243 8.87 -6.45 -31.07
N VAL A 244 8.25 -5.72 -32.00
CA VAL A 244 8.86 -4.52 -32.62
C VAL A 244 8.88 -3.30 -31.70
N ARG A 245 8.20 -3.36 -30.52
CA ARG A 245 8.22 -2.35 -29.48
C ARG A 245 8.28 -3.03 -28.12
N ALA A 246 9.44 -3.53 -27.75
CA ALA A 246 9.66 -4.56 -26.75
C ALA A 246 9.60 -4.08 -25.29
N HIS A 247 8.60 -3.29 -24.90
CA HIS A 247 8.30 -3.02 -23.48
C HIS A 247 7.73 -4.28 -22.82
N LYS A 248 8.35 -4.70 -21.72
CA LYS A 248 7.98 -5.97 -21.06
C LYS A 248 6.51 -6.02 -20.66
N GLY A 249 5.99 -4.96 -20.01
CA GLY A 249 4.60 -4.90 -19.60
C GLY A 249 3.62 -4.95 -20.76
N GLN A 250 3.97 -4.34 -21.89
CA GLN A 250 3.18 -4.40 -23.12
C GLN A 250 3.09 -5.83 -23.68
N ILE A 251 4.23 -6.54 -23.73
CA ILE A 251 4.31 -7.94 -24.16
C ILE A 251 3.50 -8.85 -23.25
N ASP A 252 3.71 -8.71 -21.93
CA ASP A 252 3.02 -9.51 -20.91
C ASP A 252 1.49 -9.30 -20.98
N THR A 253 1.04 -8.06 -21.12
CA THR A 253 -0.39 -7.74 -21.24
C THR A 253 -1.00 -8.34 -22.51
N ALA A 254 -0.34 -8.21 -23.64
CA ALA A 254 -0.82 -8.79 -24.89
C ALA A 254 -0.90 -10.32 -24.83
N ALA A 255 0.08 -10.97 -24.23
CA ALA A 255 0.06 -12.41 -24.01
C ALA A 255 -1.12 -12.82 -23.11
N ARG A 256 -1.31 -12.10 -21.98
CA ARG A 256 -2.41 -12.35 -21.04
C ARG A 256 -3.78 -12.23 -21.71
N PHE A 257 -4.00 -11.24 -22.58
CA PHE A 257 -5.27 -11.09 -23.30
C PHE A 257 -5.50 -12.24 -24.30
N ARG A 258 -4.49 -12.72 -24.99
CA ARG A 258 -4.62 -13.90 -25.86
C ARG A 258 -5.03 -15.15 -25.07
N GLU A 259 -4.42 -15.35 -23.87
CA GLU A 259 -4.79 -16.45 -22.97
C GLU A 259 -6.24 -16.30 -22.44
N LEU A 260 -6.60 -15.10 -21.96
CA LEU A 260 -7.94 -14.83 -21.43
C LEU A 260 -9.04 -15.05 -22.46
N LEU A 261 -8.77 -14.82 -23.75
CA LEU A 261 -9.73 -14.88 -24.85
C LEU A 261 -9.64 -16.16 -25.69
N GLU A 262 -8.76 -17.09 -25.31
CA GLU A 262 -8.59 -18.34 -26.03
C GLU A 262 -9.89 -19.16 -26.01
N GLY A 263 -10.31 -19.62 -27.19
CA GLY A 263 -11.52 -20.41 -27.35
C GLY A 263 -12.81 -19.60 -27.48
N SER A 264 -12.79 -18.28 -27.33
CA SER A 264 -13.98 -17.44 -27.46
C SER A 264 -14.63 -17.50 -28.84
N GLU A 265 -15.94 -17.74 -28.89
CA GLU A 265 -16.76 -17.65 -30.11
C GLU A 265 -16.92 -16.19 -30.54
N ILE A 266 -17.05 -15.26 -29.57
CA ILE A 266 -17.26 -13.83 -29.81
C ILE A 266 -16.04 -13.23 -30.53
N ILE A 267 -14.83 -13.54 -30.07
CA ILE A 267 -13.60 -13.04 -30.66
C ILE A 267 -13.35 -13.62 -32.08
N ARG A 268 -13.75 -14.87 -32.33
CA ARG A 268 -13.57 -15.54 -33.62
C ARG A 268 -14.51 -15.06 -34.73
N GLN A 269 -15.54 -14.30 -34.38
CA GLN A 269 -16.47 -13.77 -35.39
C GLN A 269 -15.75 -12.88 -36.40
N LYS A 270 -16.24 -12.88 -37.64
CA LYS A 270 -15.83 -11.92 -38.66
C LYS A 270 -16.22 -10.51 -38.21
N LYS A 271 -15.19 -9.65 -37.99
CA LYS A 271 -15.40 -8.27 -37.54
C LYS A 271 -15.73 -7.38 -38.73
N VAL A 272 -16.80 -6.56 -38.57
CA VAL A 272 -17.23 -5.60 -39.59
C VAL A 272 -16.37 -4.31 -39.55
N HIS A 273 -15.95 -3.92 -38.35
CA HIS A 273 -15.21 -2.67 -38.14
C HIS A 273 -13.72 -2.86 -38.40
N VAL A 274 -13.09 -1.87 -39.05
CA VAL A 274 -11.68 -1.91 -39.45
C VAL A 274 -10.77 -1.87 -38.24
N GLN A 275 -11.10 -1.08 -37.22
CA GLN A 275 -10.30 -0.95 -35.99
C GLN A 275 -11.16 -0.59 -34.77
N ASP A 276 -10.61 -0.84 -33.59
CA ASP A 276 -11.24 -0.48 -32.31
C ASP A 276 -10.81 0.91 -31.82
N PRO A 277 -11.59 1.56 -30.95
CA PRO A 277 -11.14 2.71 -30.19
C PRO A 277 -9.89 2.43 -29.36
N TYR A 278 -9.12 3.46 -29.01
CA TYR A 278 -7.86 3.32 -28.29
C TYR A 278 -8.03 2.65 -26.92
N SER A 279 -9.15 2.88 -26.23
CA SER A 279 -9.42 2.22 -24.94
C SER A 279 -9.49 0.70 -25.01
N PHE A 280 -9.62 0.13 -26.20
CA PHE A 280 -9.54 -1.32 -26.46
C PHE A 280 -8.23 -1.72 -27.14
N ARG A 281 -7.88 -1.13 -28.30
CA ARG A 281 -6.71 -1.57 -29.04
C ARG A 281 -5.36 -1.15 -28.43
N CYS A 282 -5.34 -0.15 -27.53
CA CYS A 282 -4.15 0.29 -26.82
C CYS A 282 -4.05 -0.25 -25.38
N ILE A 283 -4.88 -1.25 -25.01
CA ILE A 283 -4.78 -1.92 -23.71
C ILE A 283 -3.35 -2.41 -23.42
N PRO A 284 -2.65 -3.11 -24.35
CA PRO A 284 -1.30 -3.58 -24.07
C PRO A 284 -0.31 -2.46 -23.72
N GLN A 285 -0.41 -1.30 -24.38
CA GLN A 285 0.45 -0.16 -24.13
C GLN A 285 0.19 0.48 -22.77
N VAL A 286 -1.09 0.67 -22.41
CA VAL A 286 -1.49 1.38 -21.19
C VAL A 286 -1.36 0.49 -19.96
N HIS A 287 -1.99 -0.68 -19.94
CA HIS A 287 -1.85 -1.64 -18.84
C HIS A 287 -0.39 -2.07 -18.68
N GLY A 288 0.33 -2.24 -19.80
CA GLY A 288 1.74 -2.59 -19.79
C GLY A 288 2.62 -1.56 -19.11
N ALA A 289 2.42 -0.27 -19.38
CA ALA A 289 3.16 0.81 -18.70
C ALA A 289 2.92 0.81 -17.18
N SER A 290 1.67 0.58 -16.75
CA SER A 290 1.33 0.46 -15.33
C SER A 290 2.01 -0.76 -14.70
N LYS A 291 2.05 -1.92 -15.38
CA LYS A 291 2.75 -3.13 -14.91
C LYS A 291 4.25 -2.94 -14.79
N ASP A 292 4.89 -2.24 -15.74
CA ASP A 292 6.31 -1.91 -15.66
C ASP A 292 6.60 -1.01 -14.46
N THR A 293 5.74 -0.03 -14.19
CA THR A 293 5.83 0.83 -13.01
C THR A 293 5.64 0.04 -11.71
N ILE A 294 4.64 -0.84 -11.62
CA ILE A 294 4.40 -1.70 -10.45
C ILE A 294 5.64 -2.57 -10.17
N ARG A 295 6.29 -3.15 -11.18
CA ARG A 295 7.52 -3.94 -11.02
C ARG A 295 8.68 -3.11 -10.47
N TYR A 296 8.87 -1.89 -10.99
CA TYR A 296 9.89 -0.99 -10.48
C TYR A 296 9.64 -0.64 -9.01
N VAL A 297 8.43 -0.23 -8.68
CA VAL A 297 8.02 0.10 -7.31
C VAL A 297 8.23 -1.09 -6.37
N LYS A 298 7.86 -2.30 -6.78
CA LYS A 298 8.11 -3.54 -6.01
C LYS A 298 9.57 -3.70 -5.65
N SER A 299 10.48 -3.49 -6.60
CA SER A 299 11.92 -3.65 -6.36
C SER A 299 12.47 -2.66 -5.34
N VAL A 300 11.97 -1.42 -5.34
CA VAL A 300 12.38 -0.39 -4.38
C VAL A 300 11.82 -0.70 -2.99
N ILE A 301 10.52 -1.02 -2.89
CA ILE A 301 9.88 -1.32 -1.61
C ILE A 301 10.48 -2.56 -0.97
N GLU A 302 10.81 -3.60 -1.75
CA GLU A 302 11.50 -4.79 -1.22
C GLU A 302 12.90 -4.48 -0.68
N THR A 303 13.56 -3.45 -1.16
CA THR A 303 14.81 -2.96 -0.58
C THR A 303 14.54 -2.25 0.74
N GLU A 304 13.58 -1.35 0.76
CA GLU A 304 13.25 -0.54 1.95
C GLU A 304 12.81 -1.39 3.15
N ILE A 305 11.93 -2.38 2.95
CA ILE A 305 11.44 -3.24 4.03
C ILE A 305 12.50 -4.17 4.63
N ASN A 306 13.69 -4.22 4.00
CA ASN A 306 14.86 -4.96 4.47
C ASN A 306 15.99 -4.04 4.92
N SER A 307 15.68 -2.79 5.29
CA SER A 307 16.65 -1.77 5.65
C SER A 307 16.52 -1.36 7.11
N ALA A 308 17.67 -0.96 7.71
CA ALA A 308 17.69 -0.23 8.97
C ALA A 308 17.56 1.26 8.65
N THR A 309 16.46 1.87 9.10
CA THR A 309 16.07 3.24 8.71
C THR A 309 16.00 4.22 9.88
N ASP A 310 16.53 3.86 11.03
CA ASP A 310 16.66 4.78 12.17
C ASP A 310 18.01 5.50 12.19
N ASN A 311 18.19 6.42 13.15
CA ASN A 311 19.40 7.23 13.34
C ASN A 311 19.59 7.55 14.83
N PRO A 312 20.83 7.56 15.33
CA PRO A 312 22.07 7.12 14.69
C PRO A 312 22.13 5.60 14.51
N THR A 313 22.87 5.17 13.50
CA THR A 313 23.11 3.74 13.24
C THR A 313 24.30 3.26 14.07
N VAL A 314 24.15 2.10 14.73
CA VAL A 314 25.15 1.50 15.61
C VAL A 314 25.78 0.31 14.92
N PHE A 315 27.13 0.29 14.85
CA PHE A 315 27.92 -0.77 14.24
C PHE A 315 28.85 -1.38 15.29
N PRO A 316 28.41 -2.43 16.02
CA PRO A 316 29.18 -3.00 17.12
C PRO A 316 30.53 -3.61 16.70
N ASP A 317 30.59 -4.20 15.51
CA ASP A 317 31.80 -4.88 15.02
C ASP A 317 32.87 -3.91 14.56
N GLU A 318 32.49 -2.72 14.08
CA GLU A 318 33.37 -1.66 13.64
C GLU A 318 33.67 -0.63 14.72
N ASP A 319 33.08 -0.79 15.90
CA ASP A 319 33.20 0.16 17.02
C ASP A 319 32.71 1.57 16.66
N LEU A 320 31.62 1.68 15.88
CA LEU A 320 31.11 2.95 15.34
C LEU A 320 29.68 3.24 15.77
N ILE A 321 29.37 4.52 15.99
CA ILE A 321 28.03 5.09 16.10
C ILE A 321 27.97 6.28 15.13
N ILE A 322 27.14 6.22 14.11
CA ILE A 322 27.14 7.20 13.01
C ILE A 322 25.77 7.85 12.89
N SER A 323 25.73 9.18 13.00
CA SER A 323 24.55 9.96 12.63
C SER A 323 24.55 10.21 11.13
N ALA A 324 23.49 9.75 10.45
CA ALA A 324 23.33 9.79 9.00
C ALA A 324 21.85 10.03 8.62
N GLY A 325 21.49 9.85 7.36
CA GLY A 325 20.17 10.17 6.81
C GLY A 325 19.34 8.97 6.38
N ASN A 326 19.54 7.77 6.93
CA ASN A 326 18.82 6.56 6.52
C ASN A 326 17.30 6.61 6.78
N PHE A 327 16.86 7.54 7.60
CA PHE A 327 15.45 7.83 7.85
C PHE A 327 14.78 8.61 6.71
N HIS A 328 15.53 9.17 5.77
CA HIS A 328 14.96 10.05 4.74
C HIS A 328 14.08 9.27 3.75
N GLY A 329 12.80 9.62 3.71
CA GLY A 329 11.79 8.86 2.94
C GLY A 329 11.84 9.04 1.42
N GLN A 330 12.74 9.85 0.86
CA GLN A 330 12.78 10.16 -0.57
C GLN A 330 12.86 8.91 -1.47
N PRO A 331 13.63 7.86 -1.12
CA PRO A 331 13.70 6.65 -1.94
C PRO A 331 12.36 5.96 -2.18
N ILE A 332 11.40 6.08 -1.26
CA ILE A 332 10.06 5.48 -1.40
C ILE A 332 8.97 6.50 -1.73
N ALA A 333 9.16 7.78 -1.44
CA ALA A 333 8.19 8.84 -1.77
C ALA A 333 7.96 8.94 -3.29
N ILE A 334 9.04 8.98 -4.08
CA ILE A 334 8.98 9.02 -5.56
C ILE A 334 8.27 7.78 -6.13
N PRO A 335 8.65 6.54 -5.78
CA PRO A 335 7.94 5.35 -6.25
C PRO A 335 6.45 5.32 -5.88
N MET A 336 6.05 5.82 -4.72
CA MET A 336 4.63 5.92 -4.34
C MET A 336 3.85 6.89 -5.23
N ASP A 337 4.43 8.04 -5.59
CA ASP A 337 3.83 8.94 -6.56
C ASP A 337 3.75 8.31 -7.96
N MET A 338 4.76 7.56 -8.39
CA MET A 338 4.72 6.80 -9.64
C MET A 338 3.64 5.72 -9.63
N LEU A 339 3.45 5.02 -8.51
CA LEU A 339 2.37 4.01 -8.37
C LEU A 339 0.99 4.67 -8.40
N THR A 340 0.86 5.85 -7.81
CA THR A 340 -0.36 6.68 -7.88
C THR A 340 -0.73 6.99 -9.33
N LEU A 341 0.23 7.42 -10.16
CA LEU A 341 0.04 7.67 -11.59
C LEU A 341 -0.37 6.40 -12.35
N ALA A 342 0.33 5.29 -12.09
CA ALA A 342 0.08 4.01 -12.77
C ALA A 342 -1.34 3.47 -12.51
N LEU A 343 -1.82 3.56 -11.27
CA LEU A 343 -3.18 3.14 -10.90
C LEU A 343 -4.25 4.09 -11.43
N SER A 344 -3.99 5.40 -11.39
CA SER A 344 -4.90 6.39 -11.99
C SER A 344 -5.10 6.15 -13.48
N GLU A 345 -4.07 5.74 -14.20
CA GLU A 345 -4.15 5.47 -15.65
C GLU A 345 -4.91 4.16 -15.95
N LEU A 346 -4.75 3.12 -15.11
CA LEU A 346 -5.61 1.93 -15.19
C LEU A 346 -7.10 2.27 -15.01
N ALA A 347 -7.42 3.12 -14.04
CA ALA A 347 -8.78 3.59 -13.83
C ALA A 347 -9.27 4.48 -14.99
N ASN A 348 -8.41 5.33 -15.55
CA ASN A 348 -8.75 6.22 -16.64
C ASN A 348 -9.14 5.45 -17.92
N ILE A 349 -8.31 4.50 -18.35
CA ILE A 349 -8.65 3.70 -19.53
C ILE A 349 -9.88 2.79 -19.30
N SER A 350 -10.08 2.30 -18.07
CA SER A 350 -11.29 1.55 -17.65
C SER A 350 -12.55 2.39 -17.84
N GLU A 351 -12.55 3.63 -17.34
CA GLU A 351 -13.69 4.55 -17.51
C GLU A 351 -13.97 4.83 -18.99
N ARG A 352 -12.94 4.99 -19.84
CA ARG A 352 -13.16 5.13 -21.30
C ARG A 352 -13.81 3.91 -21.93
N ARG A 353 -13.55 2.70 -21.44
CA ARG A 353 -14.26 1.49 -21.88
C ARG A 353 -15.73 1.49 -21.43
N ILE A 354 -16.00 1.87 -20.18
CA ILE A 354 -17.38 2.05 -19.67
C ILE A 354 -18.17 2.97 -20.59
N TYR A 355 -17.62 4.15 -20.91
CA TYR A 355 -18.24 5.11 -21.83
C TYR A 355 -18.56 4.51 -23.20
N LYS A 356 -17.66 3.68 -23.75
CA LYS A 356 -17.88 3.01 -25.03
C LYS A 356 -18.95 1.94 -24.97
N LEU A 357 -19.02 1.15 -23.89
CA LEU A 357 -20.02 0.11 -23.72
C LEU A 357 -21.44 0.66 -23.70
N ILE A 358 -21.67 1.82 -23.09
CA ILE A 358 -23.00 2.43 -22.95
C ILE A 358 -23.41 3.31 -24.15
N SER A 359 -22.55 3.46 -25.16
CA SER A 359 -22.74 4.44 -26.24
C SER A 359 -23.67 4.00 -27.36
N GLY A 360 -24.31 2.86 -27.28
CA GLY A 360 -25.20 2.32 -28.34
C GLY A 360 -24.47 1.91 -29.62
N GLN A 361 -23.16 1.69 -29.56
CA GLN A 361 -22.32 1.28 -30.68
C GLN A 361 -22.13 -0.25 -30.73
N ARG A 362 -21.70 -0.75 -31.87
CA ARG A 362 -21.36 -2.16 -32.07
C ARG A 362 -22.52 -3.12 -31.76
N GLY A 363 -23.77 -2.70 -32.01
CA GLY A 363 -24.96 -3.50 -31.74
C GLY A 363 -25.38 -3.60 -30.27
N LEU A 364 -24.75 -2.85 -29.39
CA LEU A 364 -25.21 -2.69 -28.01
C LEU A 364 -26.33 -1.65 -27.94
N PRO A 365 -27.35 -1.83 -27.08
CA PRO A 365 -28.38 -0.80 -26.89
C PRO A 365 -27.78 0.42 -26.14
N ASN A 366 -28.38 1.61 -26.38
CA ASN A 366 -28.03 2.80 -25.62
C ASN A 366 -28.19 2.56 -24.13
N PHE A 367 -27.15 2.88 -23.35
CA PHE A 367 -27.11 2.72 -21.89
C PHE A 367 -27.36 1.28 -21.39
N LEU A 368 -27.17 0.26 -22.27
CA LEU A 368 -27.29 -1.18 -21.97
C LEU A 368 -28.66 -1.59 -21.38
N VAL A 369 -29.76 -0.92 -21.77
CA VAL A 369 -31.11 -1.23 -21.31
C VAL A 369 -32.09 -1.29 -22.46
N ALA A 370 -33.19 -1.99 -22.22
CA ALA A 370 -34.38 -1.93 -23.07
C ALA A 370 -35.13 -0.60 -22.85
N LYS A 371 -35.87 -0.15 -23.87
CA LYS A 371 -36.72 1.07 -23.81
C LYS A 371 -35.95 2.32 -23.28
N PRO A 372 -34.84 2.75 -23.96
CA PRO A 372 -34.15 3.97 -23.58
C PRO A 372 -35.11 5.16 -23.57
N GLY A 373 -34.99 6.02 -22.55
CA GLY A 373 -35.91 7.15 -22.31
C GLY A 373 -36.90 6.85 -21.18
N LEU A 374 -37.56 5.68 -21.16
CA LEU A 374 -38.23 5.19 -19.97
C LEU A 374 -37.20 4.74 -18.91
N ASN A 375 -36.17 4.03 -19.37
CA ASN A 375 -35.05 3.57 -18.57
C ASN A 375 -33.79 4.43 -18.86
N SER A 376 -33.06 4.84 -17.84
CA SER A 376 -31.76 5.50 -17.91
C SER A 376 -30.59 4.52 -17.93
N GLY A 377 -30.78 3.33 -17.38
CA GLY A 377 -29.84 2.21 -17.37
C GLY A 377 -28.50 2.56 -16.76
N PHE A 378 -27.42 2.28 -17.51
CA PHE A 378 -26.05 2.44 -17.05
C PHE A 378 -25.44 3.84 -17.31
N MET A 379 -26.29 4.86 -17.61
CA MET A 379 -25.83 6.24 -17.80
C MET A 379 -25.09 6.77 -16.57
N ILE A 380 -25.70 6.70 -15.39
CA ILE A 380 -25.16 7.31 -14.15
C ILE A 380 -24.02 6.49 -13.53
N PRO A 381 -23.96 5.16 -13.60
CA PRO A 381 -22.73 4.42 -13.25
C PRO A 381 -21.48 4.93 -13.96
N GLN A 382 -21.58 5.31 -15.26
CA GLN A 382 -20.44 5.95 -15.97
C GLN A 382 -20.09 7.32 -15.38
N TYR A 383 -21.07 8.14 -15.01
CA TYR A 383 -20.79 9.45 -14.36
C TYR A 383 -20.07 9.26 -13.04
N THR A 384 -20.45 8.24 -12.27
CA THR A 384 -19.75 7.88 -11.02
C THR A 384 -18.30 7.51 -11.29
N ALA A 385 -18.02 6.66 -12.27
CA ALA A 385 -16.65 6.31 -12.65
C ALA A 385 -15.87 7.55 -13.11
N ALA A 386 -16.45 8.41 -13.94
CA ALA A 386 -15.83 9.65 -14.44
C ALA A 386 -15.49 10.62 -13.29
N SER A 387 -16.37 10.77 -12.30
CA SER A 387 -16.12 11.63 -11.14
C SER A 387 -14.94 11.12 -10.29
N ILE A 388 -14.85 9.79 -10.10
CA ILE A 388 -13.75 9.15 -9.36
C ILE A 388 -12.42 9.33 -10.08
N VAL A 389 -12.39 9.14 -11.41
CA VAL A 389 -11.19 9.36 -12.23
C VAL A 389 -10.74 10.82 -12.17
N SER A 390 -11.68 11.77 -12.22
CA SER A 390 -11.38 13.20 -12.05
C SER A 390 -10.78 13.52 -10.68
N GLN A 391 -11.26 12.90 -9.60
CA GLN A 391 -10.67 13.03 -8.27
C GLN A 391 -9.24 12.47 -8.25
N SER A 392 -9.02 11.29 -8.81
CA SER A 392 -7.70 10.64 -8.87
C SER A 392 -6.67 11.49 -9.61
N LYS A 393 -7.08 12.22 -10.67
CA LYS A 393 -6.21 13.19 -11.37
C LYS A 393 -5.63 14.24 -10.41
N GLY A 394 -6.44 14.80 -9.51
CA GLY A 394 -5.98 15.75 -8.49
C GLY A 394 -4.96 15.11 -7.51
N LEU A 395 -5.16 13.84 -7.17
CA LEU A 395 -4.27 13.08 -6.30
C LEU A 395 -2.94 12.68 -6.98
N CYS A 396 -2.82 12.80 -8.31
CA CYS A 396 -1.57 12.56 -9.04
C CYS A 396 -0.54 13.69 -8.90
N MET A 397 -0.88 14.84 -8.30
CA MET A 397 0.12 15.87 -7.99
C MET A 397 1.22 15.26 -7.11
N PRO A 398 2.51 15.28 -7.54
CA PRO A 398 3.56 14.61 -6.78
C PRO A 398 3.78 15.28 -5.43
N ALA A 399 3.61 14.54 -4.34
CA ALA A 399 3.95 15.01 -2.99
C ALA A 399 5.47 14.97 -2.77
N SER A 400 6.16 14.02 -3.39
CA SER A 400 7.61 13.84 -3.30
C SER A 400 8.44 14.98 -3.92
N ALA A 401 7.80 15.90 -4.63
CA ALA A 401 8.45 17.08 -5.19
C ALA A 401 8.36 18.34 -4.29
N ASP A 402 7.67 18.23 -3.15
CA ASP A 402 7.51 19.31 -2.18
C ASP A 402 8.48 19.15 -1.00
N SER A 403 8.83 20.26 -0.35
CA SER A 403 9.66 20.29 0.84
C SER A 403 9.38 21.54 1.66
N ILE A 404 9.18 21.35 2.98
CA ILE A 404 8.96 22.43 3.95
C ILE A 404 9.99 22.30 5.07
N PRO A 405 10.85 23.30 5.32
CA PRO A 405 11.85 23.23 6.38
C PRO A 405 11.21 23.19 7.77
N SER A 406 11.80 22.41 8.67
CA SER A 406 11.36 22.25 10.05
C SER A 406 12.54 22.27 11.03
N SER A 407 12.27 22.15 12.35
CA SER A 407 13.29 22.08 13.40
C SER A 407 14.33 23.21 13.31
N GLN A 408 13.86 24.47 13.19
CA GLN A 408 14.71 25.67 13.04
C GLN A 408 15.70 25.60 11.85
N GLY A 409 15.33 24.90 10.80
CA GLY A 409 16.15 24.73 9.60
C GLY A 409 17.18 23.59 9.68
N GLN A 410 17.22 22.82 10.76
CA GLN A 410 18.03 21.60 10.82
C GLN A 410 17.54 20.53 9.81
N GLU A 411 16.25 20.48 9.61
CA GLU A 411 15.55 19.62 8.64
C GLU A 411 15.10 20.50 7.46
N ASP A 412 16.04 20.97 6.65
CA ASP A 412 15.86 21.94 5.58
C ASP A 412 15.37 21.32 4.26
N HIS A 413 15.46 19.99 4.13
CA HIS A 413 14.91 19.22 3.02
C HIS A 413 14.25 17.93 3.54
N VAL A 414 12.97 17.74 3.20
CA VAL A 414 12.13 16.63 3.65
C VAL A 414 11.43 15.94 2.46
N SER A 415 11.00 14.69 2.64
CA SER A 415 10.50 13.87 1.52
C SER A 415 9.02 14.06 1.20
N MET A 416 8.21 14.57 2.13
CA MET A 416 6.73 14.53 2.09
C MET A 416 6.16 13.14 1.78
N GLY A 417 6.92 12.08 2.08
CA GLY A 417 6.57 10.71 1.74
C GLY A 417 5.30 10.21 2.44
N ALA A 418 4.97 10.71 3.63
CA ALA A 418 3.71 10.39 4.29
C ALA A 418 2.49 10.88 3.48
N ASN A 419 2.58 12.07 2.87
CA ASN A 419 1.55 12.58 1.97
C ASN A 419 1.45 11.76 0.68
N ALA A 420 2.59 11.31 0.12
CA ALA A 420 2.60 10.38 -1.01
C ALA A 420 1.93 9.06 -0.64
N ALA A 421 2.17 8.54 0.57
CA ALA A 421 1.64 7.29 1.09
C ALA A 421 0.11 7.32 1.27
N THR A 422 -0.41 8.32 1.97
CA THR A 422 -1.84 8.41 2.30
C THR A 422 -2.71 8.69 1.07
N LYS A 423 -2.27 9.55 0.14
CA LYS A 423 -3.00 9.78 -1.11
C LYS A 423 -2.99 8.55 -2.04
N LEU A 424 -1.90 7.75 -2.03
CA LEU A 424 -1.83 6.50 -2.80
C LEU A 424 -2.92 5.52 -2.37
N VAL A 425 -3.16 5.35 -1.08
CA VAL A 425 -4.25 4.50 -0.56
C VAL A 425 -5.60 4.94 -1.13
N ARG A 426 -5.87 6.24 -1.18
CA ARG A 426 -7.10 6.77 -1.77
C ARG A 426 -7.22 6.44 -3.27
N VAL A 427 -6.12 6.50 -4.02
CA VAL A 427 -6.13 6.16 -5.45
C VAL A 427 -6.30 4.66 -5.67
N VAL A 428 -5.74 3.80 -4.82
CA VAL A 428 -6.01 2.35 -4.83
C VAL A 428 -7.52 2.09 -4.69
N GLU A 429 -8.17 2.70 -3.69
CA GLU A 429 -9.61 2.54 -3.48
C GLU A 429 -10.45 3.09 -4.65
N ASN A 430 -10.04 4.21 -5.22
CA ASN A 430 -10.68 4.79 -6.40
C ASN A 430 -10.57 3.87 -7.62
N THR A 431 -9.38 3.31 -7.87
CA THR A 431 -9.15 2.37 -8.97
C THR A 431 -10.00 1.11 -8.81
N GLU A 432 -10.09 0.57 -7.59
CA GLU A 432 -10.95 -0.57 -7.27
C GLU A 432 -12.41 -0.28 -7.63
N ARG A 433 -12.95 0.88 -7.24
CA ARG A 433 -14.33 1.27 -7.54
C ARG A 433 -14.57 1.43 -9.04
N VAL A 434 -13.65 2.04 -9.77
CA VAL A 434 -13.79 2.22 -11.23
C VAL A 434 -13.76 0.88 -11.96
N LEU A 435 -12.85 -0.04 -11.60
CA LEU A 435 -12.82 -1.39 -12.16
C LEU A 435 -14.08 -2.19 -11.84
N ALA A 436 -14.62 -2.05 -10.64
CA ALA A 436 -15.88 -2.68 -10.26
C ALA A 436 -17.07 -2.16 -11.08
N ILE A 437 -17.10 -0.86 -11.37
CA ILE A 437 -18.11 -0.26 -12.27
C ILE A 437 -17.92 -0.76 -13.70
N GLU A 438 -16.67 -0.91 -14.16
CA GLU A 438 -16.41 -1.51 -15.48
C GLU A 438 -16.92 -2.96 -15.54
N LEU A 439 -16.62 -3.78 -14.52
CA LEU A 439 -17.14 -5.15 -14.45
C LEU A 439 -18.67 -5.18 -14.52
N PHE A 440 -19.34 -4.30 -13.79
CA PHE A 440 -20.80 -4.18 -13.79
C PHE A 440 -21.34 -3.86 -15.18
N ASN A 441 -20.73 -2.91 -15.91
CA ASN A 441 -21.09 -2.56 -17.29
C ASN A 441 -20.73 -3.67 -18.29
N ALA A 442 -19.53 -4.25 -18.17
CA ALA A 442 -19.05 -5.28 -19.08
C ALA A 442 -19.89 -6.57 -19.01
N ALA A 443 -20.24 -6.99 -17.79
CA ALA A 443 -21.10 -8.13 -17.58
C ALA A 443 -22.51 -7.87 -18.17
N GLN A 444 -23.08 -6.69 -17.97
CA GLN A 444 -24.36 -6.31 -18.60
C GLN A 444 -24.26 -6.36 -20.14
N ALA A 445 -23.22 -5.76 -20.69
CA ALA A 445 -23.01 -5.67 -22.13
C ALA A 445 -22.77 -7.05 -22.78
N LEU A 446 -22.11 -7.98 -22.08
CA LEU A 446 -21.79 -9.31 -22.57
C LEU A 446 -23.07 -10.17 -22.82
N GLU A 447 -24.14 -9.94 -22.05
CA GLU A 447 -25.42 -10.65 -22.26
C GLU A 447 -26.03 -10.38 -23.65
N PHE A 448 -25.81 -9.19 -24.21
CA PHE A 448 -26.29 -8.85 -25.55
C PHE A 448 -25.53 -9.58 -26.68
N ARG A 449 -24.48 -10.34 -26.34
CA ARG A 449 -23.73 -11.20 -27.28
C ARG A 449 -24.29 -12.62 -27.34
N ARG A 450 -25.17 -12.98 -26.41
CA ARG A 450 -25.77 -14.31 -26.41
C ARG A 450 -26.55 -14.58 -27.73
N PRO A 451 -26.55 -15.82 -28.30
CA PRO A 451 -26.12 -17.08 -27.68
C PRO A 451 -24.63 -17.37 -27.74
N LEU A 452 -23.80 -16.53 -28.36
CA LEU A 452 -22.34 -16.74 -28.45
C LEU A 452 -21.69 -16.78 -27.06
N ARG A 453 -20.69 -17.63 -26.96
CA ARG A 453 -19.94 -17.83 -25.71
C ARG A 453 -18.57 -17.14 -25.76
N SER A 454 -18.20 -16.59 -24.64
CA SER A 454 -16.84 -16.13 -24.37
C SER A 454 -15.86 -17.31 -24.18
N SER A 455 -14.60 -17.04 -23.87
CA SER A 455 -13.66 -18.06 -23.44
C SER A 455 -14.12 -18.73 -22.13
N TRP A 456 -13.61 -19.92 -21.87
CA TRP A 456 -13.92 -20.64 -20.63
C TRP A 456 -13.58 -19.81 -19.38
N THR A 457 -12.46 -19.11 -19.39
CA THR A 457 -12.01 -18.25 -18.27
C THR A 457 -12.98 -17.11 -18.01
N ILE A 458 -13.37 -16.38 -19.04
CA ILE A 458 -14.30 -15.26 -18.91
C ILE A 458 -15.71 -15.75 -18.54
N GLU A 459 -16.19 -16.85 -19.12
CA GLU A 459 -17.50 -17.44 -18.76
C GLU A 459 -17.54 -17.88 -17.29
N LYS A 460 -16.44 -18.41 -16.74
CA LYS A 460 -16.34 -18.79 -15.33
C LYS A 460 -16.45 -17.56 -14.41
N ILE A 461 -15.73 -16.49 -14.72
CA ILE A 461 -15.81 -15.21 -13.97
C ILE A 461 -17.23 -14.65 -14.06
N PHE A 462 -17.77 -14.58 -15.27
CA PHE A 462 -19.11 -14.07 -15.56
C PHE A 462 -20.18 -14.85 -14.78
N ALA A 463 -20.17 -16.18 -14.86
CA ALA A 463 -21.14 -17.03 -14.18
C ALA A 463 -21.06 -16.90 -12.65
N HIS A 464 -19.85 -16.71 -12.10
CA HIS A 464 -19.66 -16.45 -10.66
C HIS A 464 -20.19 -15.07 -10.28
N TYR A 465 -19.86 -14.05 -11.04
CA TYR A 465 -20.33 -12.68 -10.82
C TYR A 465 -21.87 -12.59 -10.86
N ARG A 466 -22.52 -13.26 -11.81
CA ARG A 466 -23.98 -13.28 -11.98
C ARG A 466 -24.74 -13.92 -10.81
N LYS A 467 -24.08 -14.67 -9.92
CA LYS A 467 -24.69 -15.14 -8.66
C LYS A 467 -25.01 -14.00 -7.70
N SER A 468 -24.25 -12.92 -7.77
CA SER A 468 -24.38 -11.77 -6.85
C SER A 468 -25.01 -10.54 -7.49
N VAL A 469 -24.81 -10.36 -8.80
CA VAL A 469 -25.27 -9.19 -9.57
C VAL A 469 -26.06 -9.70 -10.78
N PRO A 470 -27.40 -9.59 -10.78
CA PRO A 470 -28.26 -10.08 -11.87
C PRO A 470 -28.13 -9.21 -13.12
N PHE A 471 -28.68 -9.70 -14.25
CA PHE A 471 -28.94 -8.87 -15.42
C PHE A 471 -30.03 -7.85 -15.11
N ILE A 472 -29.85 -6.62 -15.60
CA ILE A 472 -30.74 -5.48 -15.36
C ILE A 472 -31.61 -5.27 -16.61
N GLU A 473 -32.90 -5.58 -16.52
CA GLU A 473 -33.87 -5.36 -17.61
C GLU A 473 -34.44 -3.95 -17.58
N ASP A 474 -34.85 -3.49 -16.41
CA ASP A 474 -35.43 -2.18 -16.14
C ASP A 474 -34.65 -1.47 -15.06
N ASP A 475 -34.79 -0.14 -14.95
CA ASP A 475 -34.09 0.68 -13.95
C ASP A 475 -34.32 0.15 -12.53
N THR A 476 -33.24 0.10 -11.75
CA THR A 476 -33.21 -0.39 -10.37
C THR A 476 -32.26 0.43 -9.52
N TYR A 477 -32.28 0.22 -8.20
CA TYR A 477 -31.33 0.86 -7.28
C TYR A 477 -29.91 0.31 -7.48
N MET A 478 -29.05 1.10 -8.16
CA MET A 478 -27.73 0.66 -8.65
C MET A 478 -26.67 0.55 -7.56
N HIS A 479 -26.69 1.40 -6.51
CA HIS A 479 -25.62 1.47 -5.50
C HIS A 479 -25.31 0.10 -4.84
N PRO A 480 -26.29 -0.70 -4.36
CA PRO A 480 -25.98 -2.01 -3.78
C PRO A 480 -25.33 -2.99 -4.77
N LEU A 481 -25.60 -2.86 -6.06
CA LEU A 481 -25.01 -3.71 -7.11
C LEU A 481 -23.56 -3.29 -7.40
N ILE A 482 -23.26 -2.01 -7.37
CA ILE A 482 -21.89 -1.49 -7.45
C ILE A 482 -21.08 -1.97 -6.24
N GLU A 483 -21.61 -1.88 -5.02
CA GLU A 483 -20.95 -2.37 -3.81
C GLU A 483 -20.71 -3.89 -3.84
N LYS A 484 -21.66 -4.69 -4.39
CA LYS A 484 -21.44 -6.11 -4.64
C LYS A 484 -20.32 -6.36 -5.65
N SER A 485 -20.21 -5.49 -6.66
CA SER A 485 -19.13 -5.57 -7.66
C SER A 485 -17.78 -5.25 -7.05
N VAL A 486 -17.69 -4.26 -6.15
CA VAL A 486 -16.48 -3.95 -5.37
C VAL A 486 -16.07 -5.16 -4.51
N LYS A 487 -17.04 -5.75 -3.78
CA LYS A 487 -16.77 -6.95 -2.96
C LYS A 487 -16.31 -8.15 -3.79
N PHE A 488 -16.79 -8.27 -5.01
CA PHE A 488 -16.43 -9.39 -5.89
C PHE A 488 -14.98 -9.35 -6.34
N ILE A 489 -14.40 -8.16 -6.55
CA ILE A 489 -13.00 -8.00 -6.98
C ILE A 489 -12.02 -7.87 -5.81
N ARG A 490 -12.49 -7.76 -4.56
CA ARG A 490 -11.71 -7.86 -3.32
C ARG A 490 -11.34 -9.30 -3.00
#